data_4bf22ed8d15c7f632b7d123706e43cb6
#
_entry.id   4bf22ed8d15c7f632b7d123706e43cb6
#
_cell.length_a   1.000
_cell.length_b   1.000
_cell.length_c   1.000
_cell.angle_alpha   90.00
_cell.angle_beta   90.00
_cell.angle_gamma   90.00
#
_symmetry.space_group_name_H-M   'P 1'
#
loop_
_entity.id
_entity.type
_entity.pdbx_description
1 polymer ?
#
loop_
_entity_poly.entity_id
_entity_poly.type
_entity_poly.pdbx_seq_one_letter_code
_entity_poly.pdbx_strand_id
1 'polypeptide(L)'
;GEDVGRVGGVFRVTQGLHEAFGEQRVIDTPLNESGILGTAIGMALYGLKPIPEIQFADFIYPGFDQLVSEAAKYRYRSGGEYTVPMVVRTPFGGGIKGGLYHSQSPEALFIHTAGLKVVCPSNPYDAKGLLRASLNDPDPVLFFEPKRVYRAVKMDVPTAPYEVPLSQAAVVRAGTDVTVVAWGAMLYEALAAAEQVAGDDHIEAEVIDPRTLWPLDLETILESVRKTGRLVIVHEAPRACGFGAELVSLVCEHAFVHLAAPPRRVTGFDTPFPYALEDDYL
;
A
#
# COMPACT_ATOMS: atom_id res chain seq x y z
N GLY A 1 -18.83 4.84 -0.71
CA GLY A 1 -18.51 3.66 0.12
C GLY A 1 -19.49 3.47 1.25
N GLU A 2 -19.30 2.43 2.02
CA GLU A 2 -20.11 2.06 3.16
C GLU A 2 -19.73 2.90 4.39
N ASP A 3 -20.73 3.48 5.07
CA ASP A 3 -20.55 4.31 6.28
C ASP A 3 -19.63 5.54 6.14
N VAL A 4 -19.24 5.90 4.93
CA VAL A 4 -18.31 7.02 4.68
C VAL A 4 -18.95 8.40 4.87
N GLY A 5 -20.27 8.48 4.81
CA GLY A 5 -21.04 9.72 4.92
C GLY A 5 -21.31 10.13 6.38
N ARG A 6 -22.51 9.87 6.88
CA ARG A 6 -22.95 10.34 8.21
C ARG A 6 -22.10 9.77 9.36
N VAL A 7 -21.64 8.54 9.24
CA VAL A 7 -20.78 7.89 10.25
C VAL A 7 -19.35 8.41 10.19
N GLY A 8 -18.86 8.80 9.01
CA GLY A 8 -17.49 9.29 8.82
C GLY A 8 -16.44 8.20 8.67
N GLY A 9 -16.87 7.01 8.24
CA GLY A 9 -16.03 5.83 8.07
C GLY A 9 -15.76 5.07 9.37
N VAL A 10 -15.45 3.79 9.27
CA VAL A 10 -15.16 2.90 10.42
C VAL A 10 -13.99 3.44 11.25
N PHE A 11 -12.97 3.96 10.59
CA PHE A 11 -11.79 4.56 11.24
C PHE A 11 -11.84 6.09 11.35
N ARG A 12 -13.01 6.70 11.05
CA ARG A 12 -13.22 8.16 11.10
C ARG A 12 -12.39 8.97 10.11
N VAL A 13 -11.92 8.36 9.03
CA VAL A 13 -11.09 9.03 8.03
C VAL A 13 -11.89 10.05 7.21
N THR A 14 -13.18 9.81 6.99
CA THR A 14 -14.09 10.69 6.24
C THR A 14 -14.96 11.58 7.13
N GLN A 15 -14.70 11.60 8.44
CA GLN A 15 -15.49 12.39 9.40
C GLN A 15 -15.48 13.89 9.02
N GLY A 16 -16.67 14.50 8.99
CA GLY A 16 -16.87 15.91 8.64
C GLY A 16 -16.99 16.18 7.15
N LEU A 17 -16.66 15.21 6.27
CA LEU A 17 -16.76 15.42 4.83
C LEU A 17 -18.21 15.51 4.36
N HIS A 18 -19.10 14.70 4.93
CA HIS A 18 -20.53 14.73 4.57
C HIS A 18 -21.17 16.07 4.92
N GLU A 19 -20.85 16.65 6.09
CA GLU A 19 -21.34 17.95 6.51
C GLU A 19 -20.78 19.07 5.64
N ALA A 20 -19.53 18.95 5.22
CA ALA A 20 -18.84 19.98 4.42
C ALA A 20 -19.26 19.95 2.95
N PHE A 21 -19.50 18.78 2.35
CA PHE A 21 -19.66 18.61 0.91
C PHE A 21 -21.01 18.04 0.47
N GLY A 22 -21.83 17.56 1.40
CA GLY A 22 -23.17 17.04 1.17
C GLY A 22 -23.22 15.60 0.64
N GLU A 23 -24.43 15.03 0.65
CA GLU A 23 -24.69 13.63 0.29
C GLU A 23 -24.40 13.28 -1.18
N GLN A 24 -24.42 14.27 -2.08
CA GLN A 24 -24.10 14.05 -3.50
C GLN A 24 -22.62 13.85 -3.76
N ARG A 25 -21.77 14.26 -2.84
CA ARG A 25 -20.32 14.09 -2.94
C ARG A 25 -19.77 13.04 -1.99
N VAL A 26 -20.38 12.85 -0.84
CA VAL A 26 -20.02 11.85 0.16
C VAL A 26 -21.19 10.88 0.29
N ILE A 27 -21.12 9.81 -0.48
CA ILE A 27 -22.23 8.92 -0.76
C ILE A 27 -22.11 7.65 0.09
N ASP A 28 -23.05 7.46 1.01
CA ASP A 28 -23.23 6.17 1.67
C ASP A 28 -23.90 5.19 0.69
N THR A 29 -23.26 4.06 0.46
CA THR A 29 -23.77 3.00 -0.40
C THR A 29 -24.31 1.84 0.43
N PRO A 30 -25.17 0.99 -0.15
CA PRO A 30 -25.40 -0.33 0.42
C PRO A 30 -24.10 -1.14 0.51
N LEU A 31 -24.07 -2.17 1.38
CA LEU A 31 -23.01 -3.14 1.51
C LEU A 31 -22.95 -4.00 0.24
N ASN A 32 -22.14 -3.56 -0.72
CA ASN A 32 -21.97 -4.23 -2.02
C ASN A 32 -20.70 -3.71 -2.71
N GLU A 33 -19.56 -4.33 -2.48
CA GLU A 33 -18.28 -3.87 -3.00
C GLU A 33 -18.23 -3.93 -4.54
N SER A 34 -18.89 -4.91 -5.16
CA SER A 34 -19.03 -4.96 -6.63
C SER A 34 -19.79 -3.73 -7.14
N GLY A 35 -20.85 -3.34 -6.46
CA GLY A 35 -21.67 -2.16 -6.79
C GLY A 35 -20.89 -0.85 -6.55
N ILE A 36 -20.15 -0.76 -5.46
CA ILE A 36 -19.31 0.40 -5.13
C ILE A 36 -18.27 0.62 -6.24
N LEU A 37 -17.52 -0.41 -6.58
CA LEU A 37 -16.44 -0.33 -7.58
C LEU A 37 -17.00 -0.18 -8.99
N GLY A 38 -18.03 -0.92 -9.36
CA GLY A 38 -18.67 -0.79 -10.69
C GLY A 38 -19.26 0.60 -10.93
N THR A 39 -19.90 1.18 -9.90
CA THR A 39 -20.41 2.57 -9.98
C THR A 39 -19.26 3.56 -10.10
N ALA A 40 -18.18 3.39 -9.33
CA ALA A 40 -16.99 4.26 -9.42
C ALA A 40 -16.35 4.22 -10.81
N ILE A 41 -16.24 3.04 -11.44
CA ILE A 41 -15.78 2.93 -12.83
C ILE A 41 -16.66 3.76 -13.77
N GLY A 42 -17.97 3.61 -13.68
CA GLY A 42 -18.92 4.40 -14.49
C GLY A 42 -18.78 5.91 -14.25
N MET A 43 -18.62 6.34 -13.00
CA MET A 43 -18.36 7.74 -12.65
C MET A 43 -17.04 8.26 -13.26
N ALA A 44 -15.97 7.45 -13.20
CA ALA A 44 -14.68 7.81 -13.78
C ALA A 44 -14.75 7.94 -15.30
N LEU A 45 -15.41 7.01 -15.98
CA LEU A 45 -15.65 7.07 -17.44
C LEU A 45 -16.49 8.28 -17.85
N TYR A 46 -17.35 8.76 -16.96
CA TYR A 46 -18.16 9.98 -17.17
C TYR A 46 -17.37 11.26 -16.88
N GLY A 47 -16.11 11.18 -16.46
CA GLY A 47 -15.22 12.32 -16.23
C GLY A 47 -15.14 12.81 -14.79
N LEU A 48 -15.65 12.04 -13.84
CA LEU A 48 -15.47 12.29 -12.41
C LEU A 48 -14.18 11.64 -11.91
N LYS A 49 -13.75 12.01 -10.70
CA LYS A 49 -12.64 11.36 -9.99
C LYS A 49 -13.17 10.74 -8.68
N PRO A 50 -13.76 9.55 -8.75
CA PRO A 50 -14.30 8.90 -7.57
C PRO A 50 -13.21 8.36 -6.66
N ILE A 51 -13.51 8.37 -5.35
CA ILE A 51 -12.68 7.79 -4.30
C ILE A 51 -13.52 6.74 -3.57
N PRO A 52 -13.74 5.55 -4.17
CA PRO A 52 -14.44 4.49 -3.47
C PRO A 52 -13.62 3.99 -2.27
N GLU A 53 -14.30 3.79 -1.14
CA GLU A 53 -13.72 3.16 0.04
C GLU A 53 -14.32 1.76 0.22
N ILE A 54 -13.45 0.77 0.36
CA ILE A 54 -13.78 -0.57 0.84
C ILE A 54 -13.37 -0.63 2.31
N GLN A 55 -14.28 -0.98 3.20
CA GLN A 55 -14.10 -0.86 4.66
C GLN A 55 -12.89 -1.61 5.20
N PHE A 56 -12.59 -2.78 4.62
CA PHE A 56 -11.39 -3.59 4.89
C PHE A 56 -10.92 -4.27 3.62
N ALA A 57 -9.62 -4.41 3.45
CA ALA A 57 -9.04 -5.07 2.28
C ALA A 57 -9.55 -6.52 2.12
N ASP A 58 -9.94 -7.17 3.21
CA ASP A 58 -10.54 -8.50 3.23
C ASP A 58 -11.89 -8.55 2.48
N PHE A 59 -12.60 -7.43 2.39
CA PHE A 59 -13.90 -7.33 1.72
C PHE A 59 -13.82 -6.93 0.24
N ILE A 60 -12.61 -6.74 -0.29
CA ILE A 60 -12.42 -6.29 -1.67
C ILE A 60 -12.76 -7.39 -2.70
N TYR A 61 -12.79 -8.65 -2.29
CA TYR A 61 -12.91 -9.79 -3.21
C TYR A 61 -14.21 -9.84 -4.02
N PRO A 62 -15.39 -9.47 -3.52
CA PRO A 62 -16.59 -9.36 -4.35
C PRO A 62 -16.46 -8.35 -5.50
N GLY A 63 -15.62 -7.32 -5.31
CA GLY A 63 -15.31 -6.31 -6.32
C GLY A 63 -14.03 -6.57 -7.12
N PHE A 64 -13.40 -7.74 -6.96
CA PHE A 64 -12.14 -8.08 -7.61
C PHE A 64 -12.24 -8.04 -9.14
N ASP A 65 -13.31 -8.59 -9.69
CA ASP A 65 -13.57 -8.58 -11.14
C ASP A 65 -13.65 -7.16 -11.71
N GLN A 66 -14.33 -6.24 -11.02
CA GLN A 66 -14.43 -4.85 -11.44
C GLN A 66 -13.06 -4.17 -11.50
N LEU A 67 -12.15 -4.53 -10.62
CA LEU A 67 -10.81 -3.98 -10.61
C LEU A 67 -9.92 -4.61 -11.68
N VAL A 68 -9.80 -5.93 -11.69
CA VAL A 68 -8.81 -6.63 -12.52
C VAL A 68 -9.27 -6.87 -13.95
N SER A 69 -10.56 -7.08 -14.17
CA SER A 69 -11.12 -7.33 -15.51
C SER A 69 -11.56 -6.05 -16.21
N GLU A 70 -12.03 -5.06 -15.47
CA GLU A 70 -12.56 -3.83 -16.04
C GLU A 70 -11.64 -2.63 -15.83
N ALA A 71 -11.50 -2.08 -14.63
CA ALA A 71 -10.78 -0.85 -14.37
C ALA A 71 -9.35 -0.86 -14.91
N ALA A 72 -8.61 -1.93 -14.63
CA ALA A 72 -7.23 -2.10 -15.07
C ALA A 72 -7.04 -2.10 -16.59
N LYS A 73 -8.07 -2.51 -17.34
CA LYS A 73 -7.96 -2.77 -18.77
C LYS A 73 -8.59 -1.71 -19.68
N TYR A 74 -9.37 -0.79 -19.14
CA TYR A 74 -10.11 0.20 -19.94
C TYR A 74 -9.21 1.01 -20.87
N ARG A 75 -8.11 1.54 -20.36
CA ARG A 75 -7.17 2.32 -21.17
C ARG A 75 -6.60 1.48 -22.32
N TYR A 76 -6.14 0.27 -22.05
CA TYR A 76 -5.56 -0.61 -23.06
C TYR A 76 -6.62 -1.04 -24.10
N ARG A 77 -7.79 -1.49 -23.64
CA ARG A 77 -8.89 -1.94 -24.48
C ARG A 77 -9.41 -0.86 -25.43
N SER A 78 -9.44 0.38 -24.98
CA SER A 78 -9.92 1.50 -25.76
C SER A 78 -8.84 2.19 -26.62
N GLY A 79 -7.60 1.68 -26.62
CA GLY A 79 -6.51 2.34 -27.32
C GLY A 79 -6.13 3.70 -26.71
N GLY A 80 -6.45 3.93 -25.43
CA GLY A 80 -6.17 5.17 -24.71
C GLY A 80 -7.31 6.20 -24.77
N GLU A 81 -8.43 5.90 -25.44
CA GLU A 81 -9.58 6.79 -25.54
C GLU A 81 -10.24 7.02 -24.18
N TYR A 82 -10.33 5.95 -23.36
CA TYR A 82 -10.90 6.02 -22.02
C TYR A 82 -9.85 5.73 -20.95
N THR A 83 -9.93 6.49 -19.86
CA THR A 83 -9.14 6.29 -18.65
C THR A 83 -10.08 6.10 -17.47
N VAL A 84 -9.59 5.50 -16.38
CA VAL A 84 -10.38 5.28 -15.16
C VAL A 84 -9.65 5.94 -13.99
N PRO A 85 -9.69 7.28 -13.89
CA PRO A 85 -9.02 8.02 -12.81
C PRO A 85 -9.78 7.87 -11.50
N MET A 86 -9.58 6.76 -10.80
CA MET A 86 -10.18 6.49 -9.49
C MET A 86 -9.13 6.06 -8.48
N VAL A 87 -9.37 6.38 -7.20
CA VAL A 87 -8.52 5.93 -6.10
C VAL A 87 -9.35 5.06 -5.16
N VAL A 88 -9.10 3.76 -5.18
CA VAL A 88 -9.73 2.80 -4.28
C VAL A 88 -8.97 2.79 -2.97
N ARG A 89 -9.57 3.31 -1.91
CA ARG A 89 -9.00 3.30 -0.57
C ARG A 89 -9.48 2.09 0.21
N THR A 90 -8.58 1.45 0.91
CA THR A 90 -8.94 0.36 1.81
C THR A 90 -7.94 0.20 2.96
N PRO A 91 -8.42 0.11 4.20
CA PRO A 91 -7.59 -0.29 5.33
C PRO A 91 -7.15 -1.75 5.20
N PHE A 92 -5.89 -2.05 5.49
CA PHE A 92 -5.33 -3.40 5.40
C PHE A 92 -4.42 -3.73 6.58
N GLY A 93 -4.01 -5.00 6.68
CA GLY A 93 -3.08 -5.49 7.68
C GLY A 93 -3.70 -5.67 9.07
N GLY A 94 -2.91 -6.12 10.02
CA GLY A 94 -3.30 -6.32 11.42
C GLY A 94 -3.30 -5.04 12.26
N GLY A 95 -3.18 -5.23 13.58
CA GLY A 95 -3.08 -4.15 14.57
C GLY A 95 -4.38 -3.78 15.28
N ILE A 96 -5.46 -4.52 15.03
CA ILE A 96 -6.76 -4.27 15.66
C ILE A 96 -7.39 -5.54 16.26
N LYS A 97 -6.67 -6.66 16.24
CA LYS A 97 -7.18 -7.99 16.64
C LYS A 97 -8.45 -8.38 15.87
N GLY A 98 -8.49 -8.04 14.58
CA GLY A 98 -9.63 -8.24 13.69
C GLY A 98 -9.77 -9.68 13.16
N GLY A 99 -8.74 -10.50 13.30
CA GLY A 99 -8.73 -11.89 12.85
C GLY A 99 -8.86 -12.08 11.35
N LEU A 100 -9.46 -13.19 10.94
CA LEU A 100 -9.45 -13.73 9.57
C LEU A 100 -9.98 -12.78 8.50
N TYR A 101 -10.95 -11.92 8.83
CA TYR A 101 -11.71 -11.13 7.87
C TYR A 101 -11.45 -9.62 7.96
N HIS A 102 -10.49 -9.20 8.81
CA HIS A 102 -10.20 -7.77 9.01
C HIS A 102 -8.71 -7.48 9.12
N SER A 103 -7.84 -8.41 8.73
CA SER A 103 -6.39 -8.26 8.99
C SER A 103 -5.51 -8.74 7.83
N GLN A 104 -6.07 -9.08 6.68
CA GLN A 104 -5.28 -9.59 5.56
C GLN A 104 -4.52 -8.48 4.82
N SER A 105 -3.47 -8.89 4.11
CA SER A 105 -2.59 -8.03 3.31
C SER A 105 -2.55 -8.57 1.88
N PRO A 106 -3.54 -8.21 1.02
CA PRO A 106 -3.72 -8.81 -0.29
C PRO A 106 -3.01 -8.07 -1.44
N GLU A 107 -2.07 -7.17 -1.16
CA GLU A 107 -1.45 -6.29 -2.15
C GLU A 107 -0.86 -7.03 -3.35
N ALA A 108 -0.28 -8.22 -3.15
CA ALA A 108 0.34 -9.01 -4.22
C ALA A 108 -0.63 -9.39 -5.34
N LEU A 109 -1.92 -9.62 -5.04
CA LEU A 109 -2.95 -9.94 -6.02
C LEU A 109 -3.19 -8.80 -7.01
N PHE A 110 -3.08 -7.57 -6.54
CA PHE A 110 -3.31 -6.36 -7.33
C PHE A 110 -2.05 -5.89 -8.04
N ILE A 111 -0.87 -6.08 -7.43
CA ILE A 111 0.43 -5.83 -8.07
C ILE A 111 0.59 -6.71 -9.32
N HIS A 112 0.13 -7.95 -9.27
CA HIS A 112 0.14 -8.86 -10.42
C HIS A 112 -0.77 -8.41 -11.57
N THR A 113 -1.68 -7.47 -11.35
CA THR A 113 -2.66 -7.04 -12.33
C THR A 113 -2.14 -5.85 -13.15
N ALA A 114 -1.77 -6.09 -14.40
CA ALA A 114 -1.34 -5.03 -15.31
C ALA A 114 -2.44 -3.97 -15.49
N GLY A 115 -2.08 -2.69 -15.33
CA GLY A 115 -2.99 -1.55 -15.45
C GLY A 115 -3.48 -0.99 -14.10
N LEU A 116 -3.21 -1.67 -12.98
CA LEU A 116 -3.40 -1.12 -11.64
C LEU A 116 -2.10 -0.54 -11.10
N LYS A 117 -2.23 0.51 -10.28
CA LYS A 117 -1.17 1.02 -9.44
C LYS A 117 -1.48 0.69 -7.98
N VAL A 118 -0.47 0.38 -7.19
CA VAL A 118 -0.63 -0.02 -5.79
C VAL A 118 0.26 0.85 -4.91
N VAL A 119 -0.36 1.58 -4.00
CA VAL A 119 0.27 2.56 -3.12
C VAL A 119 0.03 2.17 -1.66
N CYS A 120 1.06 2.29 -0.84
CA CYS A 120 1.00 1.97 0.59
C CYS A 120 1.78 3.02 1.39
N PRO A 121 1.15 4.12 1.83
CA PRO A 121 1.83 5.11 2.66
C PRO A 121 2.10 4.55 4.05
N SER A 122 3.26 4.89 4.61
CA SER A 122 3.63 4.46 5.97
C SER A 122 3.55 5.59 7.01
N ASN A 123 3.32 6.83 6.59
CA ASN A 123 3.26 8.00 7.48
C ASN A 123 2.27 9.07 6.96
N PRO A 124 1.85 10.04 7.80
CA PRO A 124 0.87 11.06 7.42
C PRO A 124 1.30 12.01 6.29
N TYR A 125 2.60 12.34 6.20
CA TYR A 125 3.12 13.19 5.12
C TYR A 125 2.96 12.49 3.77
N ASP A 126 3.43 11.25 3.68
CA ASP A 126 3.31 10.45 2.47
C ASP A 126 1.85 10.13 2.14
N ALA A 127 1.01 9.83 3.14
CA ALA A 127 -0.41 9.58 2.92
C ALA A 127 -1.09 10.75 2.20
N LYS A 128 -0.85 12.00 2.63
CA LYS A 128 -1.41 13.19 1.97
C LYS A 128 -0.83 13.38 0.58
N GLY A 129 0.49 13.32 0.43
CA GLY A 129 1.17 13.59 -0.84
C GLY A 129 0.88 12.53 -1.91
N LEU A 130 0.93 11.25 -1.53
CA LEU A 130 0.61 10.13 -2.42
C LEU A 130 -0.88 10.08 -2.81
N LEU A 131 -1.80 10.40 -1.87
CA LEU A 131 -3.22 10.48 -2.20
C LEU A 131 -3.50 11.55 -3.25
N ARG A 132 -2.86 12.71 -3.12
CA ARG A 132 -3.00 13.77 -4.13
C ARG A 132 -2.42 13.36 -5.49
N ALA A 133 -1.25 12.75 -5.52
CA ALA A 133 -0.65 12.21 -6.73
C ALA A 133 -1.56 11.15 -7.38
N SER A 134 -2.12 10.25 -6.56
CA SER A 134 -3.08 9.23 -7.02
C SER A 134 -4.35 9.82 -7.63
N LEU A 135 -4.88 10.92 -7.07
CA LEU A 135 -6.06 11.61 -7.61
C LEU A 135 -5.79 12.32 -8.95
N ASN A 136 -4.54 12.64 -9.23
CA ASN A 136 -4.13 13.25 -10.49
C ASN A 136 -3.66 12.22 -11.52
N ASP A 137 -3.56 10.96 -11.14
CA ASP A 137 -3.22 9.87 -12.05
C ASP A 137 -4.44 9.52 -12.95
N PRO A 138 -4.23 9.31 -14.24
CA PRO A 138 -5.32 8.93 -15.16
C PRO A 138 -5.73 7.45 -15.05
N ASP A 139 -4.95 6.63 -14.36
CA ASP A 139 -5.19 5.18 -14.20
C ASP A 139 -5.68 4.85 -12.79
N PRO A 140 -6.34 3.69 -12.60
CA PRO A 140 -6.84 3.30 -11.29
C PRO A 140 -5.69 3.01 -10.31
N VAL A 141 -5.82 3.58 -9.10
CA VAL A 141 -4.86 3.40 -8.01
C VAL A 141 -5.56 2.70 -6.84
N LEU A 142 -4.97 1.60 -6.35
CA LEU A 142 -5.31 1.02 -5.06
C LEU A 142 -4.43 1.66 -4.00
N PHE A 143 -5.06 2.23 -3.00
CA PHE A 143 -4.43 2.94 -1.90
C PHE A 143 -4.64 2.16 -0.60
N PHE A 144 -3.67 1.31 -0.26
CA PHE A 144 -3.69 0.46 0.92
C PHE A 144 -3.25 1.24 2.15
N GLU A 145 -4.14 1.37 3.13
CA GLU A 145 -3.92 2.13 4.35
C GLU A 145 -3.61 1.19 5.53
N PRO A 146 -2.37 1.14 6.04
CA PRO A 146 -2.02 0.22 7.12
C PRO A 146 -2.69 0.67 8.42
N LYS A 147 -3.67 -0.11 8.91
CA LYS A 147 -4.49 0.23 10.08
C LYS A 147 -3.68 0.50 11.34
N ARG A 148 -2.63 -0.30 11.56
CA ARG A 148 -1.77 -0.20 12.74
C ARG A 148 -1.13 1.18 12.90
N VAL A 149 -0.86 1.88 11.79
CA VAL A 149 -0.22 3.20 11.84
C VAL A 149 -1.19 4.37 11.91
N TYR A 150 -2.49 4.20 11.70
CA TYR A 150 -3.47 5.29 11.69
C TYR A 150 -3.38 6.24 12.91
N ARG A 151 -3.15 5.69 14.08
CA ARG A 151 -3.07 6.45 15.34
C ARG A 151 -1.71 6.35 16.03
N ALA A 152 -0.88 5.41 15.61
CA ALA A 152 0.45 5.20 16.18
C ALA A 152 1.46 6.23 15.70
N VAL A 153 1.32 6.69 14.45
CA VAL A 153 2.26 7.62 13.83
C VAL A 153 1.66 9.00 13.75
N LYS A 154 2.37 9.98 14.31
CA LYS A 154 2.01 11.41 14.29
C LYS A 154 3.19 12.19 13.76
N MET A 155 2.94 13.14 12.86
CA MET A 155 3.93 14.07 12.37
C MET A 155 3.27 15.35 11.88
N ASP A 156 4.04 16.41 11.77
CA ASP A 156 3.61 17.66 11.18
C ASP A 156 3.47 17.49 9.66
N VAL A 157 2.30 17.87 9.15
CA VAL A 157 2.00 17.78 7.71
C VAL A 157 1.70 19.21 7.21
N PRO A 158 2.38 19.68 6.15
CA PRO A 158 2.09 20.99 5.57
C PRO A 158 0.61 21.14 5.20
N THR A 159 0.01 22.29 5.53
CA THR A 159 -1.38 22.60 5.16
C THR A 159 -1.52 22.86 3.66
N ALA A 160 -0.49 23.45 3.04
CA ALA A 160 -0.43 23.70 1.61
C ALA A 160 -0.53 22.39 0.81
N PRO A 161 -1.10 22.41 -0.41
CA PRO A 161 -1.09 21.28 -1.32
C PRO A 161 0.34 20.90 -1.73
N TYR A 162 0.64 19.61 -1.70
CA TYR A 162 1.86 19.01 -2.27
C TYR A 162 1.57 17.60 -2.74
N GLU A 163 2.44 17.07 -3.57
CA GLU A 163 2.40 15.70 -4.05
C GLU A 163 3.71 15.00 -3.71
N VAL A 164 3.61 13.72 -3.40
CA VAL A 164 4.72 12.79 -3.41
C VAL A 164 4.58 11.98 -4.69
N PRO A 165 5.57 12.01 -5.60
CA PRO A 165 5.47 11.29 -6.86
C PRO A 165 5.27 9.79 -6.63
N LEU A 166 4.37 9.19 -7.43
CA LEU A 166 4.26 7.73 -7.48
C LEU A 166 5.57 7.16 -8.06
N SER A 167 5.90 5.93 -7.69
CA SER A 167 7.16 5.27 -8.10
C SER A 167 8.44 5.97 -7.61
N GLN A 168 8.37 6.61 -6.46
CA GLN A 168 9.53 7.19 -5.79
C GLN A 168 9.63 6.66 -4.37
N ALA A 169 10.62 5.81 -4.10
CA ALA A 169 10.92 5.30 -2.78
C ALA A 169 11.57 6.35 -1.88
N ALA A 170 11.59 6.10 -0.58
CA ALA A 170 12.32 6.92 0.38
C ALA A 170 13.36 6.09 1.13
N VAL A 171 14.59 6.56 1.16
CA VAL A 171 15.59 6.10 2.14
C VAL A 171 15.26 6.79 3.46
N VAL A 172 14.62 6.06 4.38
CA VAL A 172 14.16 6.60 5.67
C VAL A 172 15.20 6.48 6.78
N ARG A 173 16.20 5.60 6.59
CA ARG A 173 17.41 5.51 7.40
C ARG A 173 18.57 5.18 6.48
N ALA A 174 19.62 5.98 6.52
CA ALA A 174 20.86 5.69 5.78
C ALA A 174 21.64 4.58 6.48
N GLY A 175 22.34 3.74 5.69
CA GLY A 175 23.18 2.67 6.19
C GLY A 175 24.14 2.13 5.13
N THR A 176 25.05 1.27 5.52
CA THR A 176 26.15 0.76 4.66
C THR A 176 26.27 -0.75 4.62
N ASP A 177 25.65 -1.48 5.56
CA ASP A 177 25.94 -2.90 5.76
C ASP A 177 24.87 -3.85 5.25
N VAL A 178 23.59 -3.41 5.28
CA VAL A 178 22.45 -4.18 4.80
C VAL A 178 21.34 -3.26 4.31
N THR A 179 20.75 -3.60 3.18
CA THR A 179 19.52 -2.95 2.66
C THR A 179 18.30 -3.65 3.26
N VAL A 180 17.41 -2.89 3.87
CA VAL A 180 16.12 -3.37 4.36
C VAL A 180 15.01 -2.65 3.61
N VAL A 181 14.15 -3.39 2.92
CA VAL A 181 12.96 -2.85 2.24
C VAL A 181 11.72 -3.25 3.04
N ALA A 182 10.95 -2.26 3.50
CA ALA A 182 9.76 -2.51 4.30
C ALA A 182 8.68 -1.46 3.99
N TRP A 183 7.40 -1.82 4.11
CA TRP A 183 6.28 -0.92 3.87
C TRP A 183 5.18 -1.06 4.90
N GLY A 184 4.31 -0.04 4.95
CA GLY A 184 3.19 -0.01 5.87
C GLY A 184 3.63 -0.07 7.33
N ALA A 185 2.97 -0.91 8.12
CA ALA A 185 3.30 -1.07 9.54
C ALA A 185 4.68 -1.69 9.77
N MET A 186 5.13 -2.57 8.87
CA MET A 186 6.41 -3.27 8.99
C MET A 186 7.62 -2.34 8.82
N LEU A 187 7.43 -1.14 8.26
CA LEU A 187 8.49 -0.14 8.23
C LEU A 187 9.00 0.21 9.62
N TYR A 188 8.11 0.31 10.59
CA TYR A 188 8.47 0.67 11.97
C TYR A 188 9.18 -0.45 12.72
N GLU A 189 8.79 -1.70 12.45
CA GLU A 189 9.52 -2.87 12.96
C GLU A 189 10.94 -2.94 12.37
N ALA A 190 11.06 -2.67 11.07
CA ALA A 190 12.37 -2.62 10.39
C ALA A 190 13.26 -1.49 10.94
N LEU A 191 12.70 -0.31 11.22
CA LEU A 191 13.44 0.81 11.81
C LEU A 191 13.89 0.49 13.25
N ALA A 192 13.01 -0.09 14.07
CA ALA A 192 13.36 -0.50 15.44
C ALA A 192 14.46 -1.58 15.44
N ALA A 193 14.35 -2.57 14.58
CA ALA A 193 15.40 -3.58 14.41
C ALA A 193 16.72 -2.98 13.92
N ALA A 194 16.68 -2.01 12.98
CA ALA A 194 17.86 -1.32 12.49
C ALA A 194 18.58 -0.53 13.59
N GLU A 195 17.84 0.14 14.48
CA GLU A 195 18.42 0.83 15.64
C GLU A 195 19.03 -0.16 16.63
N GLN A 196 18.37 -1.27 16.89
CA GLN A 196 18.86 -2.30 17.80
C GLN A 196 20.19 -2.89 17.30
N VAL A 197 20.28 -3.36 16.04
CA VAL A 197 21.51 -3.95 15.52
C VAL A 197 22.64 -2.93 15.36
N ALA A 198 22.34 -1.65 15.18
CA ALA A 198 23.34 -0.60 15.20
C ALA A 198 23.97 -0.44 16.59
N GLY A 199 23.15 -0.54 17.65
CA GLY A 199 23.61 -0.47 19.04
C GLY A 199 24.35 -1.72 19.49
N ASP A 200 23.81 -2.90 19.20
CA ASP A 200 24.30 -4.16 19.75
C ASP A 200 25.44 -4.77 18.89
N ASP A 201 25.33 -4.69 17.57
CA ASP A 201 26.18 -5.39 16.61
C ASP A 201 27.02 -4.47 15.72
N HIS A 202 26.85 -3.14 15.83
CA HIS A 202 27.48 -2.13 14.99
C HIS A 202 27.18 -2.32 13.48
N ILE A 203 25.96 -2.77 13.16
CA ILE A 203 25.49 -2.96 11.79
C ILE A 203 24.61 -1.79 11.37
N GLU A 204 25.01 -1.06 10.33
CA GLU A 204 24.28 0.09 9.80
C GLU A 204 23.34 -0.33 8.66
N ALA A 205 22.09 -0.57 9.00
CA ALA A 205 21.04 -0.92 8.04
C ALA A 205 20.52 0.34 7.32
N GLU A 206 20.48 0.28 5.99
CA GLU A 206 19.75 1.25 5.17
C GLU A 206 18.31 0.78 5.00
N VAL A 207 17.36 1.58 5.50
CA VAL A 207 15.93 1.23 5.46
C VAL A 207 15.24 2.04 4.38
N ILE A 208 14.55 1.35 3.47
CA ILE A 208 13.84 1.92 2.32
C ILE A 208 12.36 1.64 2.44
N ASP A 209 11.54 2.70 2.38
CA ASP A 209 10.10 2.64 2.18
C ASP A 209 9.81 2.79 0.67
N PRO A 210 9.29 1.77 -0.01
CA PRO A 210 8.93 1.88 -1.42
C PRO A 210 7.77 2.85 -1.68
N ARG A 211 6.88 3.13 -0.69
CA ARG A 211 5.71 4.01 -0.79
C ARG A 211 4.71 3.59 -1.86
N THR A 212 5.20 3.34 -3.08
CA THR A 212 4.45 2.77 -4.20
C THR A 212 4.98 1.37 -4.45
N LEU A 213 4.13 0.38 -4.26
CA LEU A 213 4.51 -1.02 -4.49
C LEU A 213 4.52 -1.34 -5.98
N TRP A 214 3.62 -0.70 -6.74
CA TRP A 214 3.61 -0.80 -8.19
C TRP A 214 3.05 0.48 -8.85
N PRO A 215 3.73 1.06 -9.85
CA PRO A 215 5.06 0.70 -10.31
C PRO A 215 6.14 1.01 -9.27
N LEU A 216 7.12 0.11 -9.16
CA LEU A 216 8.18 0.16 -8.15
C LEU A 216 9.32 1.11 -8.54
N ASP A 217 9.88 1.83 -7.58
CA ASP A 217 11.19 2.47 -7.69
C ASP A 217 12.30 1.44 -7.46
N LEU A 218 12.55 0.63 -8.48
CA LEU A 218 13.54 -0.43 -8.41
C LEU A 218 14.95 0.12 -8.30
N GLU A 219 15.27 1.24 -8.96
CA GLU A 219 16.64 1.76 -8.98
C GLU A 219 17.13 2.18 -7.60
N THR A 220 16.30 2.86 -6.81
CA THR A 220 16.64 3.19 -5.41
C THR A 220 17.00 1.94 -4.60
N ILE A 221 16.29 0.84 -4.80
CA ILE A 221 16.59 -0.44 -4.12
C ILE A 221 17.89 -1.04 -4.64
N LEU A 222 18.09 -1.04 -5.96
CA LEU A 222 19.32 -1.60 -6.57
C LEU A 222 20.56 -0.81 -6.20
N GLU A 223 20.50 0.52 -6.13
CA GLU A 223 21.62 1.37 -5.67
C GLU A 223 22.02 1.01 -4.23
N SER A 224 21.05 0.84 -3.35
CA SER A 224 21.28 0.41 -1.97
C SER A 224 21.91 -0.99 -1.92
N VAL A 225 21.37 -1.96 -2.65
CA VAL A 225 21.90 -3.33 -2.69
C VAL A 225 23.30 -3.38 -3.27
N ARG A 226 23.61 -2.59 -4.29
CA ARG A 226 24.99 -2.49 -4.85
C ARG A 226 25.98 -1.95 -3.81
N LYS A 227 25.55 -1.07 -2.94
CA LYS A 227 26.33 -0.50 -1.85
C LYS A 227 26.55 -1.48 -0.71
N THR A 228 25.48 -2.15 -0.24
CA THR A 228 25.49 -2.96 0.98
C THR A 228 25.81 -4.44 0.74
N GLY A 229 25.55 -4.94 -0.46
CA GLY A 229 25.70 -6.36 -0.81
C GLY A 229 24.72 -7.32 -0.12
N ARG A 230 23.75 -6.82 0.64
CA ARG A 230 22.82 -7.64 1.43
C ARG A 230 21.41 -7.06 1.35
N LEU A 231 20.41 -7.94 1.28
CA LEU A 231 19.01 -7.55 1.19
C LEU A 231 18.13 -8.33 2.17
N VAL A 232 17.34 -7.59 2.94
CA VAL A 232 16.25 -8.10 3.76
C VAL A 232 14.97 -7.39 3.32
N ILE A 233 13.89 -8.14 3.10
CA ILE A 233 12.57 -7.60 2.75
C ILE A 233 11.61 -7.97 3.86
N VAL A 234 10.88 -6.97 4.38
CA VAL A 234 9.97 -7.14 5.51
C VAL A 234 8.56 -6.74 5.09
N HIS A 235 7.61 -7.66 5.18
CA HIS A 235 6.20 -7.37 4.91
C HIS A 235 5.27 -8.29 5.72
N GLU A 236 4.04 -7.83 5.90
CA GLU A 236 3.04 -8.50 6.74
C GLU A 236 2.32 -9.65 6.01
N ALA A 237 2.19 -9.56 4.68
CA ALA A 237 1.54 -10.58 3.87
C ALA A 237 2.20 -11.97 4.02
N PRO A 238 1.47 -13.06 3.74
CA PRO A 238 2.02 -14.41 3.71
C PRO A 238 3.26 -14.53 2.82
N ARG A 239 4.11 -15.50 3.15
CA ARG A 239 5.39 -15.73 2.46
C ARG A 239 5.21 -16.23 1.03
N ALA A 240 4.24 -17.13 0.81
CA ALA A 240 3.99 -17.72 -0.49
C ALA A 240 3.41 -16.69 -1.46
N CYS A 241 4.08 -16.49 -2.59
CA CYS A 241 3.68 -15.53 -3.63
C CYS A 241 3.47 -14.08 -3.14
N GLY A 242 3.98 -13.72 -1.96
CA GLY A 242 3.98 -12.34 -1.49
C GLY A 242 4.92 -11.47 -2.32
N PHE A 243 4.67 -10.15 -2.37
CA PHE A 243 5.43 -9.21 -3.22
C PHE A 243 6.94 -9.22 -2.94
N GLY A 244 7.36 -9.55 -1.73
CA GLY A 244 8.78 -9.73 -1.42
C GLY A 244 9.48 -10.82 -2.25
N ALA A 245 8.77 -11.76 -2.84
CA ALA A 245 9.35 -12.75 -3.76
C ALA A 245 9.72 -12.11 -5.10
N GLU A 246 8.87 -11.22 -5.61
CA GLU A 246 9.15 -10.43 -6.81
C GLU A 246 10.36 -9.51 -6.60
N LEU A 247 10.44 -8.82 -5.47
CA LEU A 247 11.60 -7.98 -5.14
C LEU A 247 12.91 -8.78 -5.13
N VAL A 248 12.90 -9.99 -4.56
CA VAL A 248 14.07 -10.89 -4.62
C VAL A 248 14.44 -11.23 -6.06
N SER A 249 13.44 -11.56 -6.90
CA SER A 249 13.67 -11.88 -8.32
C SER A 249 14.30 -10.70 -9.06
N LEU A 250 13.70 -9.51 -8.95
CA LEU A 250 14.19 -8.28 -9.59
C LEU A 250 15.64 -7.94 -9.16
N VAL A 251 15.94 -8.05 -7.87
CA VAL A 251 17.31 -7.81 -7.38
C VAL A 251 18.27 -8.87 -7.90
N CYS A 252 17.87 -10.13 -7.95
CA CYS A 252 18.71 -11.18 -8.53
C CYS A 252 18.93 -10.98 -10.04
N GLU A 253 17.94 -10.51 -10.77
CA GLU A 253 18.09 -10.23 -12.21
C GLU A 253 19.05 -9.06 -12.50
N HIS A 254 19.04 -8.02 -11.66
CA HIS A 254 19.74 -6.77 -11.95
C HIS A 254 20.97 -6.50 -11.08
N ALA A 255 21.14 -7.18 -9.95
CA ALA A 255 22.23 -6.94 -9.01
C ALA A 255 22.84 -8.22 -8.41
N PHE A 256 22.63 -9.40 -8.99
CA PHE A 256 23.11 -10.68 -8.45
C PHE A 256 24.59 -10.67 -8.09
N VAL A 257 25.43 -10.12 -8.96
CA VAL A 257 26.90 -10.10 -8.78
C VAL A 257 27.36 -9.20 -7.61
N HIS A 258 26.48 -8.35 -7.10
CA HIS A 258 26.73 -7.49 -5.95
C HIS A 258 26.29 -8.13 -4.62
N LEU A 259 25.54 -9.24 -4.66
CA LEU A 259 25.05 -9.90 -3.46
C LEU A 259 26.16 -10.71 -2.78
N ALA A 260 26.47 -10.38 -1.55
CA ALA A 260 27.39 -11.12 -0.68
C ALA A 260 26.71 -12.29 0.07
N ALA A 261 25.36 -12.29 0.11
CA ALA A 261 24.54 -13.33 0.73
C ALA A 261 23.19 -13.45 0.03
N PRO A 262 22.51 -14.60 0.13
CA PRO A 262 21.15 -14.73 -0.40
C PRO A 262 20.19 -13.74 0.25
N PRO A 263 19.33 -13.06 -0.53
CA PRO A 263 18.26 -12.20 0.02
C PRO A 263 17.39 -12.93 1.02
N ARG A 264 16.95 -12.24 2.06
CA ARG A 264 16.07 -12.77 3.10
C ARG A 264 14.72 -12.08 3.07
N ARG A 265 13.67 -12.84 3.35
CA ARG A 265 12.31 -12.32 3.52
C ARG A 265 11.83 -12.61 4.94
N VAL A 266 11.44 -11.57 5.65
CA VAL A 266 10.70 -11.63 6.92
C VAL A 266 9.26 -11.30 6.59
N THR A 267 8.36 -12.22 6.84
CA THR A 267 6.98 -12.17 6.32
C THR A 267 6.00 -12.73 7.34
N GLY A 268 4.72 -12.45 7.16
CA GLY A 268 3.68 -13.22 7.79
C GLY A 268 3.78 -14.71 7.44
N PHE A 269 3.10 -15.53 8.22
CA PHE A 269 3.03 -16.98 8.01
C PHE A 269 2.06 -17.32 6.88
N ASP A 270 2.26 -18.49 6.24
CA ASP A 270 1.33 -19.03 5.24
C ASP A 270 0.09 -19.66 5.91
N THR A 271 -0.55 -18.88 6.78
CA THR A 271 -1.76 -19.23 7.52
C THR A 271 -2.74 -18.06 7.47
N PRO A 272 -4.04 -18.29 7.63
CA PRO A 272 -4.98 -17.20 7.86
C PRO A 272 -4.54 -16.36 9.06
N PHE A 273 -4.78 -15.06 9.01
CA PHE A 273 -4.37 -14.16 10.08
C PHE A 273 -5.03 -14.55 11.41
N PRO A 274 -4.27 -14.79 12.48
CA PRO A 274 -4.82 -15.29 13.75
C PRO A 274 -5.60 -14.21 14.49
N TYR A 275 -6.61 -14.61 15.24
CA TYR A 275 -7.38 -13.67 16.07
C TYR A 275 -6.69 -13.40 17.42
N ALA A 276 -6.42 -14.47 18.18
CA ALA A 276 -5.86 -14.35 19.53
C ALA A 276 -4.33 -14.24 19.56
N LEU A 277 -3.65 -14.63 18.47
CA LEU A 277 -2.20 -14.69 18.35
C LEU A 277 -1.66 -13.61 17.38
N GLU A 278 -2.36 -12.48 17.29
CA GLU A 278 -1.93 -11.39 16.40
C GLU A 278 -0.54 -10.86 16.77
N ASP A 279 -0.26 -10.75 18.07
CA ASP A 279 1.02 -10.22 18.57
C ASP A 279 2.19 -11.21 18.31
N ASP A 280 1.90 -12.49 18.06
CA ASP A 280 2.90 -13.51 17.69
C ASP A 280 3.06 -13.64 16.15
N TYR A 281 2.11 -13.09 15.39
CA TYR A 281 2.08 -13.15 13.94
C TYR A 281 2.83 -11.97 13.30
N LEU A 282 2.80 -10.81 13.95
CA LEU A 282 3.36 -9.53 13.48
C LEU A 282 4.81 -9.26 14.05
#